data_1a56f6d1d71a941e95fa284f2b298df6
#
_entry.id   1a56f6d1d71a941e95fa284f2b298df6
#
_cell.length_a   1.000
_cell.length_b   1.000
_cell.length_c   1.000
_cell.angle_alpha   90.00
_cell.angle_beta   90.00
_cell.angle_gamma   90.00
#
_symmetry.space_group_name_H-M   'P 1'
#
loop_
_entity.id
_entity.type
_entity.pdbx_description
1 polymer ?
#
loop_
_entity_poly.entity_id
_entity_poly.type
_entity_poly.pdbx_seq_one_letter_code
_entity_poly.pdbx_strand_id
1 'polypeptide(L)'
;GNESKFSEILTVQRLNFKQPQPCRIDSLSFTEEYVYMKWFPSPESDIKQYYVYRHLAGQEVSDLIKIIPADSLKGNRIEIYDYPTPNQEKRYYYYIESMNTTGVSSNPSHKASVLFKGPRMINAKISLNAVYRPELERIVLAWDIRDLTQEDINDGAYICLYRKIEGEEYFRFMETLRINERSS
;
A
#
# COMPACT_ATOMS: atom_id res chain seq x y z
N GLY A 1 -35.38 32.97 43.35
CA GLY A 1 -34.79 33.07 42.04
C GLY A 1 -34.93 31.73 41.32
N ASN A 2 -35.62 31.71 40.17
CA ASN A 2 -35.77 30.53 39.34
C ASN A 2 -34.59 30.54 38.34
N GLU A 3 -33.56 29.77 38.63
CA GLU A 3 -32.48 29.54 37.68
C GLU A 3 -32.88 28.34 36.77
N SER A 4 -32.78 28.52 35.48
CA SER A 4 -32.94 27.41 34.53
C SER A 4 -31.69 26.49 34.56
N LYS A 5 -31.88 25.20 34.29
CA LYS A 5 -30.75 24.30 34.07
C LYS A 5 -29.95 24.79 32.87
N PHE A 6 -28.61 24.65 32.95
CA PHE A 6 -27.75 24.95 31.80
C PHE A 6 -28.16 24.13 30.59
N SER A 7 -28.12 24.75 29.42
CA SER A 7 -28.30 24.05 28.15
C SER A 7 -27.15 23.07 27.94
N GLU A 8 -27.36 22.04 27.15
CA GLU A 8 -26.28 21.16 26.73
C GLU A 8 -25.18 21.94 26.00
N ILE A 9 -23.92 21.55 26.25
CA ILE A 9 -22.77 22.16 25.57
C ILE A 9 -22.78 21.71 24.12
N LEU A 10 -23.03 22.63 23.21
CA LEU A 10 -22.90 22.37 21.78
C LEU A 10 -21.47 22.66 21.36
N THR A 11 -20.72 21.60 21.02
CA THR A 11 -19.39 21.75 20.45
C THR A 11 -19.50 21.99 18.94
N VAL A 12 -19.13 23.18 18.49
CA VAL A 12 -19.08 23.53 17.08
C VAL A 12 -17.65 23.42 16.59
N GLN A 13 -17.37 22.50 15.68
CA GLN A 13 -16.09 22.40 15.02
C GLN A 13 -16.08 23.31 13.78
N ARG A 14 -15.10 24.22 13.71
CA ARG A 14 -14.90 25.05 12.52
C ARG A 14 -14.36 24.17 11.39
N LEU A 15 -15.10 24.08 10.29
CA LEU A 15 -14.66 23.37 9.10
C LEU A 15 -13.48 24.11 8.44
N ASN A 16 -12.44 23.39 8.10
CA ASN A 16 -11.25 23.91 7.42
C ASN A 16 -11.30 23.51 5.94
N PHE A 17 -11.62 24.45 5.08
CA PHE A 17 -11.61 24.25 3.62
C PHE A 17 -10.29 24.69 2.95
N LYS A 18 -9.29 25.03 3.74
CA LYS A 18 -7.96 25.36 3.22
C LYS A 18 -7.30 24.09 2.68
N GLN A 19 -6.66 24.23 1.52
CA GLN A 19 -5.88 23.15 0.93
C GLN A 19 -4.67 22.81 1.83
N PRO A 20 -4.48 21.54 2.19
CA PRO A 20 -3.30 21.12 2.95
C PRO A 20 -2.00 21.34 2.17
N GLN A 21 -0.89 21.50 2.89
CA GLN A 21 0.42 21.54 2.27
C GLN A 21 0.79 20.14 1.72
N PRO A 22 1.48 20.08 0.57
CA PRO A 22 1.96 18.83 0.03
C PRO A 22 2.91 18.11 1.00
N CYS A 23 2.83 16.80 1.02
CA CYS A 23 3.79 15.96 1.73
C CYS A 23 5.20 16.10 1.15
N ARG A 24 6.22 15.84 1.96
CA ARG A 24 7.60 15.82 1.52
C ARG A 24 8.18 14.41 1.60
N ILE A 25 8.48 13.82 0.44
CA ILE A 25 9.18 12.54 0.39
C ILE A 25 10.58 12.73 0.97
N ASP A 26 10.93 11.90 1.96
CA ASP A 26 12.20 11.89 2.66
C ASP A 26 13.19 10.97 1.93
N SER A 27 12.77 9.74 1.65
CA SER A 27 13.58 8.76 0.94
C SER A 27 12.74 7.79 0.13
N LEU A 28 13.33 7.30 -0.96
CA LEU A 28 12.85 6.22 -1.78
C LEU A 28 14.01 5.27 -2.03
N SER A 29 13.88 4.02 -1.63
CA SER A 29 14.88 2.98 -1.82
C SER A 29 14.20 1.67 -2.27
N PHE A 30 14.99 0.67 -2.63
CA PHE A 30 14.44 -0.60 -3.09
C PHE A 30 15.36 -1.76 -2.72
N THR A 31 14.78 -2.94 -2.65
CA THR A 31 15.45 -4.24 -2.65
C THR A 31 15.12 -4.96 -3.96
N GLU A 32 15.41 -6.24 -4.06
CA GLU A 32 14.94 -7.06 -5.19
C GLU A 32 13.43 -7.34 -5.13
N GLU A 33 12.82 -7.24 -3.95
CA GLU A 33 11.43 -7.63 -3.72
C GLU A 33 10.46 -6.44 -3.71
N TYR A 34 10.89 -5.31 -3.19
CA TYR A 34 9.99 -4.17 -2.96
C TYR A 34 10.68 -2.81 -3.10
N VAL A 35 9.85 -1.81 -3.29
CA VAL A 35 10.20 -0.40 -3.17
C VAL A 35 9.75 0.08 -1.79
N TYR A 36 10.63 0.76 -1.08
CA TYR A 36 10.40 1.29 0.25
C TYR A 36 10.42 2.81 0.22
N MET A 37 9.37 3.44 0.71
CA MET A 37 9.22 4.88 0.72
C MET A 37 8.97 5.41 2.11
N LYS A 38 9.65 6.52 2.45
CA LYS A 38 9.42 7.33 3.66
C LYS A 38 9.08 8.76 3.27
N TRP A 39 8.19 9.38 4.04
CA TRP A 39 7.88 10.79 3.87
C TRP A 39 7.49 11.45 5.20
N PHE A 40 7.56 12.78 5.21
CA PHE A 40 7.02 13.60 6.29
C PHE A 40 5.54 13.87 6.02
N PRO A 41 4.67 13.65 7.01
CA PRO A 41 3.25 13.99 6.87
C PRO A 41 3.05 15.48 6.61
N SER A 42 1.88 15.84 6.13
CA SER A 42 1.42 17.21 6.08
C SER A 42 1.38 17.80 7.49
N PRO A 43 1.79 19.08 7.70
CA PRO A 43 1.88 19.67 9.03
C PRO A 43 0.52 20.00 9.68
N GLU A 44 -0.57 19.95 8.90
CA GLU A 44 -1.90 20.25 9.40
C GLU A 44 -2.44 19.13 10.29
N SER A 45 -3.12 19.52 11.37
CA SER A 45 -3.66 18.58 12.37
C SER A 45 -4.98 17.93 11.97
N ASP A 46 -5.62 18.40 10.91
CA ASP A 46 -6.92 17.93 10.43
C ASP A 46 -6.84 17.02 9.19
N ILE A 47 -5.69 16.44 8.92
CA ILE A 47 -5.53 15.45 7.87
C ILE A 47 -6.31 14.18 8.21
N LYS A 48 -7.14 13.74 7.28
CA LYS A 48 -7.94 12.52 7.38
C LYS A 48 -7.17 11.30 6.89
N GLN A 49 -6.51 11.42 5.73
CA GLN A 49 -5.80 10.30 5.09
C GLN A 49 -4.82 10.77 4.03
N TYR A 50 -3.95 9.84 3.62
CA TYR A 50 -2.96 10.01 2.57
C TYR A 50 -3.26 9.04 1.45
N TYR A 51 -3.08 9.50 0.21
CA TYR A 51 -3.15 8.71 -1.01
C TYR A 51 -1.75 8.58 -1.59
N VAL A 52 -1.31 7.37 -1.81
CA VAL A 52 -0.02 7.07 -2.42
C VAL A 52 -0.23 6.60 -3.84
N TYR A 53 0.41 7.27 -4.76
CA TYR A 53 0.32 6.99 -6.19
C TYR A 53 1.64 6.51 -6.75
N ARG A 54 1.55 5.62 -7.72
CA ARG A 54 2.65 5.14 -8.53
C ARG A 54 2.28 5.28 -10.00
N HIS A 55 3.23 5.67 -10.84
CA HIS A 55 3.09 5.54 -12.28
C HIS A 55 4.38 5.04 -12.93
N LEU A 56 4.23 4.32 -14.01
CA LEU A 56 5.33 3.84 -14.82
C LEU A 56 5.80 4.95 -15.77
N ALA A 57 7.10 5.06 -16.00
CA ALA A 57 7.64 5.96 -17.00
C ALA A 57 6.98 5.73 -18.38
N GLY A 58 6.51 6.81 -18.99
CA GLY A 58 5.77 6.76 -20.27
C GLY A 58 4.27 6.51 -20.16
N GLN A 59 3.72 6.28 -18.96
CA GLN A 59 2.28 6.25 -18.73
C GLN A 59 1.79 7.63 -18.30
N GLU A 60 0.58 8.00 -18.72
CA GLU A 60 -0.07 9.25 -18.30
C GLU A 60 -0.88 9.08 -17.01
N VAL A 61 -1.39 7.87 -16.78
CA VAL A 61 -2.24 7.55 -15.64
C VAL A 61 -1.41 6.99 -14.50
N SER A 62 -1.72 7.45 -13.29
CA SER A 62 -1.11 6.96 -12.05
C SER A 62 -2.05 5.99 -11.34
N ASP A 63 -1.50 4.89 -10.82
CA ASP A 63 -2.22 3.94 -10.00
C ASP A 63 -2.26 4.44 -8.55
N LEU A 64 -3.43 4.43 -7.94
CA LEU A 64 -3.57 4.60 -6.49
C LEU A 64 -3.19 3.27 -5.82
N ILE A 65 -2.01 3.20 -5.23
CA ILE A 65 -1.49 1.94 -4.65
C ILE A 65 -1.84 1.77 -3.18
N LYS A 66 -2.06 2.87 -2.46
CA LYS A 66 -2.38 2.79 -1.02
C LYS A 66 -3.16 3.99 -0.53
N ILE A 67 -4.09 3.74 0.41
CA ILE A 67 -4.75 4.76 1.24
C ILE A 67 -4.34 4.50 2.68
N ILE A 68 -3.89 5.54 3.37
CA ILE A 68 -3.41 5.44 4.75
C ILE A 68 -4.19 6.44 5.61
N PRO A 69 -5.03 5.97 6.55
CA PRO A 69 -5.70 6.84 7.51
C PRO A 69 -4.69 7.55 8.41
N ALA A 70 -4.88 8.85 8.65
CA ALA A 70 -3.96 9.64 9.45
C ALA A 70 -3.92 9.21 10.93
N ASP A 71 -5.03 8.71 11.46
CA ASP A 71 -5.17 8.21 12.85
C ASP A 71 -4.40 6.88 13.07
N SER A 72 -4.08 6.14 12.02
CA SER A 72 -3.28 4.92 12.10
C SER A 72 -1.77 5.17 12.24
N LEU A 73 -1.35 6.44 12.16
CA LEU A 73 0.07 6.80 12.10
C LEU A 73 0.66 7.03 13.49
N LYS A 74 1.84 6.48 13.70
CA LYS A 74 2.64 6.69 14.90
C LYS A 74 3.99 7.30 14.52
N GLY A 75 4.25 8.54 14.98
CA GLY A 75 5.54 9.21 14.76
C GLY A 75 5.55 10.28 13.67
N ASN A 76 6.73 10.85 13.41
CA ASN A 76 6.93 11.99 12.53
C ASN A 76 7.21 11.60 11.07
N ARG A 77 7.22 10.31 10.75
CA ARG A 77 7.45 9.77 9.39
C ARG A 77 6.50 8.64 9.12
N ILE A 78 6.06 8.58 7.89
CA ILE A 78 5.20 7.51 7.38
C ILE A 78 6.04 6.64 6.47
N GLU A 79 5.85 5.32 6.57
CA GLU A 79 6.61 4.33 5.82
C GLU A 79 5.66 3.39 5.09
N ILE A 80 5.99 3.07 3.85
CA ILE A 80 5.28 2.04 3.10
C ILE A 80 6.24 1.16 2.30
N TYR A 81 5.73 -0.02 1.99
CA TYR A 81 6.32 -0.96 1.05
C TYR A 81 5.35 -1.12 -0.12
N ASP A 82 5.89 -1.06 -1.33
CA ASP A 82 5.20 -1.35 -2.58
C ASP A 82 5.92 -2.50 -3.29
N TYR A 83 5.16 -3.41 -3.90
CA TYR A 83 5.65 -4.62 -4.53
C TYR A 83 5.31 -4.63 -6.03
N PRO A 84 5.94 -3.76 -6.84
CA PRO A 84 5.73 -3.80 -8.28
C PRO A 84 6.27 -5.12 -8.84
N THR A 85 5.60 -5.65 -9.86
CA THR A 85 5.97 -6.92 -10.50
C THR A 85 6.31 -6.70 -11.99
N PRO A 86 7.38 -5.96 -12.30
CA PRO A 86 7.77 -5.77 -13.69
C PRO A 86 8.42 -7.06 -14.24
N ASN A 87 8.20 -7.32 -15.51
CA ASN A 87 8.88 -8.39 -16.25
C ASN A 87 10.28 -8.01 -16.74
N GLN A 88 10.67 -6.78 -16.56
CA GLN A 88 11.98 -6.21 -16.88
C GLN A 88 12.20 -4.95 -16.05
N GLU A 89 13.43 -4.43 -16.02
CA GLU A 89 13.75 -3.20 -15.33
C GLU A 89 12.92 -2.03 -15.85
N LYS A 90 12.20 -1.35 -14.94
CA LYS A 90 11.31 -0.22 -15.24
C LYS A 90 11.50 0.92 -14.27
N ARG A 91 11.34 2.15 -14.75
CA ARG A 91 11.34 3.34 -13.90
C ARG A 91 9.93 3.62 -13.42
N TYR A 92 9.78 3.63 -12.09
CA TYR A 92 8.54 4.01 -11.41
C TYR A 92 8.72 5.38 -10.75
N TYR A 93 7.64 6.16 -10.74
CA TYR A 93 7.52 7.43 -10.06
C TYR A 93 6.46 7.31 -8.97
N TYR A 94 6.74 7.90 -7.83
CA TYR A 94 5.85 7.92 -6.67
C TYR A 94 5.57 9.34 -6.24
N TYR A 95 4.35 9.60 -5.84
CA TYR A 95 3.96 10.86 -5.19
C TYR A 95 2.81 10.61 -4.21
N ILE A 96 2.56 11.58 -3.33
CA ILE A 96 1.60 11.49 -2.25
C ILE A 96 0.72 12.72 -2.28
N GLU A 97 -0.57 12.54 -2.01
CA GLU A 97 -1.53 13.57 -1.71
C GLU A 97 -2.09 13.34 -0.31
N SER A 98 -2.33 14.41 0.45
CA SER A 98 -3.05 14.37 1.70
C SER A 98 -4.45 14.93 1.51
N MET A 99 -5.41 14.42 2.26
CA MET A 99 -6.78 14.94 2.29
C MET A 99 -7.18 15.26 3.72
N ASN A 100 -7.74 16.46 3.94
CA ASN A 100 -8.24 16.88 5.24
C ASN A 100 -9.64 16.31 5.56
N THR A 101 -10.13 16.56 6.77
CA THR A 101 -11.44 16.06 7.24
C THR A 101 -12.62 16.65 6.49
N THR A 102 -12.46 17.77 5.76
CA THR A 102 -13.49 18.38 4.92
C THR A 102 -13.46 17.91 3.47
N GLY A 103 -12.54 16.97 3.13
CA GLY A 103 -12.44 16.38 1.79
C GLY A 103 -11.60 17.20 0.80
N VAL A 104 -10.86 18.22 1.27
CA VAL A 104 -9.96 19.00 0.41
C VAL A 104 -8.61 18.30 0.33
N SER A 105 -8.16 18.01 -0.89
CA SER A 105 -6.84 17.40 -1.14
C SER A 105 -5.73 18.44 -1.30
N SER A 106 -4.52 18.07 -0.91
CA SER A 106 -3.31 18.83 -1.20
C SER A 106 -2.96 18.78 -2.69
N ASN A 107 -2.06 19.65 -3.13
CA ASN A 107 -1.33 19.36 -4.36
C ASN A 107 -0.48 18.09 -4.18
N PRO A 108 -0.17 17.36 -5.27
CA PRO A 108 0.77 16.24 -5.21
C PRO A 108 2.12 16.67 -4.62
N SER A 109 2.77 15.78 -3.88
CA SER A 109 4.17 15.97 -3.51
C SER A 109 5.06 16.05 -4.76
N HIS A 110 6.30 16.45 -4.61
CA HIS A 110 7.27 16.21 -5.67
C HIS A 110 7.35 14.70 -5.97
N LYS A 111 7.61 14.36 -7.24
CA LYS A 111 7.74 12.96 -7.66
C LYS A 111 9.14 12.43 -7.33
N ALA A 112 9.22 11.34 -6.60
CA ALA A 112 10.44 10.57 -6.45
C ALA A 112 10.44 9.41 -7.44
N SER A 113 11.59 8.99 -7.93
CA SER A 113 11.68 7.90 -8.91
C SER A 113 12.70 6.85 -8.52
N VAL A 114 12.42 5.62 -8.92
CA VAL A 114 13.29 4.47 -8.75
C VAL A 114 13.32 3.66 -10.04
N LEU A 115 14.50 3.13 -10.37
CA LEU A 115 14.65 2.13 -11.43
C LEU A 115 14.59 0.76 -10.75
N PHE A 116 13.50 0.03 -10.96
CA PHE A 116 13.21 -1.21 -10.26
C PHE A 116 13.09 -2.37 -11.25
N LYS A 117 13.89 -3.39 -11.01
CA LYS A 117 13.89 -4.60 -11.84
C LYS A 117 12.84 -5.61 -11.36
N GLY A 118 12.57 -5.60 -10.08
CA GLY A 118 11.75 -6.62 -9.43
C GLY A 118 12.47 -7.95 -9.28
N PRO A 119 11.80 -8.89 -8.63
CA PRO A 119 12.30 -10.25 -8.53
C PRO A 119 12.35 -10.93 -9.90
N ARG A 120 13.28 -11.86 -10.06
CA ARG A 120 13.31 -12.73 -11.24
C ARG A 120 11.99 -13.50 -11.34
N MET A 121 11.24 -13.24 -12.39
CA MET A 121 10.00 -13.99 -12.64
C MET A 121 10.34 -15.41 -13.08
N ILE A 122 9.88 -16.37 -12.33
CA ILE A 122 10.05 -17.79 -12.63
C ILE A 122 8.86 -18.25 -13.47
N ASN A 123 9.12 -18.98 -14.54
CA ASN A 123 8.07 -19.51 -15.41
C ASN A 123 7.46 -20.82 -14.84
N ALA A 124 6.99 -20.76 -13.60
CA ALA A 124 6.32 -21.86 -12.92
C ALA A 124 4.81 -21.74 -13.03
N LYS A 125 4.12 -22.87 -13.10
CA LYS A 125 2.66 -22.93 -13.07
C LYS A 125 2.19 -23.16 -11.65
N ILE A 126 1.36 -22.25 -11.14
CA ILE A 126 0.79 -22.34 -9.80
C ILE A 126 -0.71 -22.62 -9.91
N SER A 127 -1.16 -23.71 -9.30
CA SER A 127 -2.57 -24.01 -9.08
C SER A 127 -2.91 -23.67 -7.65
N LEU A 128 -3.84 -22.74 -7.43
CA LEU A 128 -4.29 -22.30 -6.11
C LEU A 128 -5.69 -22.83 -5.84
N ASN A 129 -5.88 -23.46 -4.69
CA ASN A 129 -7.18 -23.85 -4.15
C ASN A 129 -7.42 -23.12 -2.83
N ALA A 130 -8.60 -22.53 -2.66
CA ALA A 130 -8.99 -21.80 -1.46
C ALA A 130 -10.27 -22.43 -0.88
N VAL A 131 -10.22 -22.88 0.38
CA VAL A 131 -11.35 -23.50 1.06
C VAL A 131 -11.62 -22.75 2.36
N TYR A 132 -12.86 -22.27 2.54
CA TYR A 132 -13.29 -21.73 3.82
C TYR A 132 -13.53 -22.88 4.80
N ARG A 133 -12.96 -22.77 5.99
CA ARG A 133 -13.13 -23.71 7.11
C ARG A 133 -13.90 -23.02 8.23
N PRO A 134 -15.23 -23.25 8.33
CA PRO A 134 -16.07 -22.59 9.34
C PRO A 134 -15.62 -22.85 10.77
N GLU A 135 -15.14 -24.06 11.04
CA GLU A 135 -14.64 -24.47 12.36
C GLU A 135 -13.40 -23.71 12.83
N LEU A 136 -12.67 -23.08 11.89
CA LEU A 136 -11.48 -22.29 12.16
C LEU A 136 -11.70 -20.81 11.88
N GLU A 137 -12.87 -20.43 11.36
CA GLU A 137 -13.22 -19.07 10.92
C GLU A 137 -12.19 -18.45 9.96
N ARG A 138 -11.60 -19.29 9.08
CA ARG A 138 -10.53 -18.86 8.16
C ARG A 138 -10.61 -19.56 6.80
N ILE A 139 -9.96 -18.93 5.82
CA ILE A 139 -9.72 -19.51 4.51
C ILE A 139 -8.38 -20.25 4.56
N VAL A 140 -8.39 -21.53 4.22
CA VAL A 140 -7.18 -22.33 4.03
C VAL A 140 -6.82 -22.30 2.55
N LEU A 141 -5.59 -21.94 2.25
CA LEU A 141 -5.03 -21.91 0.90
C LEU A 141 -4.14 -23.15 0.73
N ALA A 142 -4.32 -23.85 -0.37
CA ALA A 142 -3.41 -24.91 -0.82
C ALA A 142 -3.00 -24.65 -2.25
N TRP A 143 -1.74 -24.86 -2.57
CA TRP A 143 -1.22 -24.67 -3.92
C TRP A 143 -0.32 -25.81 -4.35
N ASP A 144 -0.29 -26.04 -5.65
CA ASP A 144 0.64 -26.94 -6.34
C ASP A 144 1.48 -26.11 -7.31
N ILE A 145 2.79 -26.33 -7.32
CA ILE A 145 3.73 -25.61 -8.18
C ILE A 145 4.38 -26.62 -9.12
N ARG A 146 4.25 -26.36 -10.42
CA ARG A 146 4.84 -27.19 -11.48
C ARG A 146 5.87 -26.40 -12.26
N ASP A 147 6.77 -27.10 -12.88
CA ASP A 147 7.83 -26.51 -13.72
C ASP A 147 8.82 -25.63 -12.94
N LEU A 148 8.90 -25.81 -11.60
CA LEU A 148 9.89 -25.18 -10.75
C LEU A 148 11.18 -26.03 -10.75
N THR A 149 12.31 -25.39 -11.04
CA THR A 149 13.61 -26.09 -11.06
C THR A 149 14.30 -26.04 -9.69
N GLN A 150 15.24 -26.96 -9.45
CA GLN A 150 16.05 -26.94 -8.23
C GLN A 150 16.92 -25.67 -8.16
N GLU A 151 17.34 -25.13 -9.30
CA GLU A 151 18.07 -23.86 -9.38
C GLU A 151 17.21 -22.70 -8.87
N ASP A 152 15.93 -22.63 -9.27
CA ASP A 152 15.01 -21.60 -8.80
C ASP A 152 14.82 -21.68 -7.27
N ILE A 153 14.75 -22.88 -6.70
CA ILE A 153 14.63 -23.07 -5.24
C ILE A 153 15.93 -22.61 -4.54
N ASN A 154 17.08 -22.98 -5.07
CA ASN A 154 18.38 -22.62 -4.51
C ASN A 154 18.63 -21.10 -4.59
N ASP A 155 18.14 -20.45 -5.63
CA ASP A 155 18.17 -18.99 -5.83
C ASP A 155 17.16 -18.25 -4.93
N GLY A 156 16.42 -18.99 -4.09
CA GLY A 156 15.49 -18.41 -3.13
C GLY A 156 14.13 -18.02 -3.71
N ALA A 157 13.59 -18.87 -4.59
CA ALA A 157 12.25 -18.67 -5.16
C ALA A 157 11.18 -18.42 -4.09
N TYR A 158 10.25 -17.53 -4.37
CA TYR A 158 9.15 -17.23 -3.48
C TYR A 158 7.86 -16.94 -4.25
N ILE A 159 6.73 -17.03 -3.54
CA ILE A 159 5.39 -16.70 -4.03
C ILE A 159 4.94 -15.40 -3.37
N CYS A 160 4.48 -14.46 -4.18
CA CYS A 160 3.73 -13.30 -3.67
C CYS A 160 2.24 -13.59 -3.69
N LEU A 161 1.60 -13.53 -2.54
CA LEU A 161 0.16 -13.71 -2.41
C LEU A 161 -0.55 -12.36 -2.47
N TYR A 162 -1.55 -12.28 -3.33
CA TYR A 162 -2.40 -11.10 -3.48
C TYR A 162 -3.86 -11.48 -3.28
N ARG A 163 -4.65 -10.58 -2.71
CA ARG A 163 -6.09 -10.73 -2.53
C ARG A 163 -6.84 -9.59 -3.20
N LYS A 164 -7.97 -9.91 -3.81
CA LYS A 164 -8.95 -8.95 -4.31
C LYS A 164 -10.32 -9.33 -3.75
N ILE A 165 -11.06 -8.35 -3.24
CA ILE A 165 -12.46 -8.51 -2.85
C ILE A 165 -13.31 -8.18 -4.08
N GLU A 166 -14.43 -8.86 -4.26
CA GLU A 166 -15.37 -8.55 -5.34
C GLU A 166 -15.82 -7.08 -5.25
N GLY A 167 -15.75 -6.37 -6.38
CA GLY A 167 -16.01 -4.93 -6.46
C GLY A 167 -14.79 -4.04 -6.22
N GLU A 168 -13.66 -4.55 -5.75
CA GLU A 168 -12.40 -3.80 -5.73
C GLU A 168 -11.77 -3.77 -7.13
N GLU A 169 -11.11 -2.66 -7.46
CA GLU A 169 -10.43 -2.50 -8.76
C GLU A 169 -9.08 -3.22 -8.79
N TYR A 170 -8.37 -3.26 -7.65
CA TYR A 170 -6.99 -3.73 -7.56
C TYR A 170 -6.80 -4.89 -6.59
N PHE A 171 -5.79 -5.71 -6.88
CA PHE A 171 -5.28 -6.72 -5.95
C PHE A 171 -4.43 -6.05 -4.86
N ARG A 172 -4.62 -6.48 -3.62
CA ARG A 172 -3.80 -6.06 -2.47
C ARG A 172 -2.78 -7.12 -2.15
N PHE A 173 -1.52 -6.71 -2.04
CA PHE A 173 -0.47 -7.59 -1.54
C PHE A 173 -0.79 -8.04 -0.11
N MET A 174 -0.57 -9.32 0.16
CA MET A 174 -0.79 -9.92 1.47
C MET A 174 0.50 -10.39 2.11
N GLU A 175 1.25 -11.25 1.42
CA GLU A 175 2.39 -11.93 2.00
C GLU A 175 3.34 -12.46 0.92
N THR A 176 4.61 -12.63 1.32
CA THR A 176 5.63 -13.34 0.54
C THR A 176 5.95 -14.66 1.24
N LEU A 177 5.86 -15.76 0.51
CA LEU A 177 6.11 -17.10 1.01
C LEU A 177 7.32 -17.70 0.30
N ARG A 178 8.39 -18.02 1.04
CA ARG A 178 9.54 -18.70 0.46
C ARG A 178 9.20 -20.15 0.15
N ILE A 179 9.62 -20.59 -1.04
CA ILE A 179 9.50 -21.98 -1.45
C ILE A 179 10.70 -22.73 -0.90
N ASN A 180 10.45 -23.65 0.03
CA ASN A 180 11.46 -24.54 0.60
C ASN A 180 11.21 -25.96 0.10
N GLU A 181 12.22 -26.82 0.07
CA GLU A 181 12.15 -28.23 -0.34
C GLU A 181 11.08 -29.06 0.41
N ARG A 182 10.53 -28.53 1.52
CA ARG A 182 9.50 -29.21 2.35
C ARG A 182 8.07 -28.78 2.04
N SER A 183 7.84 -28.05 0.96
CA SER A 183 6.50 -27.56 0.58
C SER A 183 5.81 -28.47 -0.45
N SER A 184 6.16 -29.74 -0.49
CA SER A 184 5.54 -30.77 -1.31
C SER A 184 4.57 -31.64 -0.53
#